data_ce00dd9d7c4d7168bcf34b45a8eea5a9
#
_entry.id   ce00dd9d7c4d7168bcf34b45a8eea5a9
#
_cell.length_a   1.000
_cell.length_b   1.000
_cell.length_c   1.000
_cell.angle_alpha   90.00
_cell.angle_beta   90.00
_cell.angle_gamma   90.00
#
_symmetry.space_group_name_H-M   'P 1'
#
loop_
_entity.id
_entity.type
_entity.pdbx_description
1 polymer ?
#
loop_
_entity_poly.entity_id
_entity_poly.type
_entity_poly.pdbx_seq_one_letter_code
_entity_poly.pdbx_strand_id
1 'polypeptide(L)'
;MFKVNKTPEPKFFQEFKKKHSLSNWNQYDSYRYIKQQLREYSLFEEQELCCPYCEIEIDVDTSETEHIKPKDIFPNEFQDFNNLIVACKSSKRCGNSKGSQWSPDFINPVLENPQNFLTYDIKTGEVRPKNSIGTDYEKAKVTIDILNLNDKRLAEARKNFILGNKYSIDYLEPEGEFRTLKEFMIDNKDSITSV
;
A
#
# COMPACT_ATOMS: atom_id res chain seq x y z
N MET A 1 5.31 3.13 1.51
CA MET A 1 3.88 3.22 1.21
C MET A 1 3.65 4.34 0.20
N PHE A 2 2.98 4.08 -0.92
CA PHE A 2 2.79 5.09 -1.97
C PHE A 2 1.32 5.46 -2.19
N LYS A 3 1.09 6.62 -2.80
CA LYS A 3 -0.23 7.08 -3.19
C LYS A 3 -0.74 6.29 -4.39
N VAL A 4 -1.96 5.77 -4.29
CA VAL A 4 -2.67 5.12 -5.39
C VAL A 4 -3.54 6.15 -6.11
N ASN A 5 -3.21 6.43 -7.36
CA ASN A 5 -4.03 7.30 -8.21
C ASN A 5 -5.11 6.45 -8.87
N LYS A 6 -6.31 6.48 -8.31
CA LYS A 6 -7.44 5.72 -8.85
C LYS A 6 -7.83 6.20 -10.24
N THR A 7 -7.99 5.26 -11.14
CA THR A 7 -8.67 5.46 -12.42
C THR A 7 -10.18 5.60 -12.21
N PRO A 8 -10.95 6.03 -13.22
CA PRO A 8 -12.40 5.86 -13.18
C PRO A 8 -12.77 4.38 -13.01
N GLU A 9 -13.82 4.12 -12.23
CA GLU A 9 -14.26 2.74 -12.01
C GLU A 9 -14.45 1.98 -13.32
N PRO A 10 -13.84 0.79 -13.50
CA PRO A 10 -13.85 0.09 -14.79
C PRO A 10 -15.26 -0.38 -15.17
N LYS A 11 -15.59 -0.29 -16.46
CA LYS A 11 -16.93 -0.61 -17.00
C LYS A 11 -17.38 -2.02 -16.62
N PHE A 12 -16.49 -3.02 -16.66
CA PHE A 12 -16.84 -4.39 -16.32
C PHE A 12 -17.35 -4.51 -14.88
N PHE A 13 -16.79 -3.72 -13.94
CA PHE A 13 -17.21 -3.74 -12.54
C PHE A 13 -18.52 -2.99 -12.34
N GLN A 14 -18.71 -1.85 -13.02
CA GLN A 14 -19.99 -1.13 -13.02
C GLN A 14 -21.14 -2.00 -13.55
N GLU A 15 -20.91 -2.70 -14.69
CA GLU A 15 -21.89 -3.60 -15.30
C GLU A 15 -22.19 -4.79 -14.40
N PHE A 16 -21.17 -5.36 -13.76
CA PHE A 16 -21.34 -6.43 -12.80
C PHE A 16 -22.23 -5.99 -11.62
N LYS A 17 -21.96 -4.82 -11.03
CA LYS A 17 -22.75 -4.27 -9.92
C LYS A 17 -24.22 -4.01 -10.32
N LYS A 18 -24.46 -3.54 -11.55
CA LYS A 18 -25.83 -3.35 -12.08
C LYS A 18 -26.58 -4.67 -12.25
N LYS A 19 -25.86 -5.71 -12.66
CA LYS A 19 -26.45 -7.05 -12.93
C LYS A 19 -26.68 -7.86 -11.66
N HIS A 20 -25.85 -7.65 -10.63
CA HIS A 20 -25.84 -8.46 -9.43
C HIS A 20 -25.99 -7.58 -8.18
N SER A 21 -27.18 -7.64 -7.53
CA SER A 21 -27.46 -6.92 -6.28
C SER A 21 -26.86 -7.67 -5.09
N LEU A 22 -25.53 -7.57 -4.92
CA LEU A 22 -24.85 -8.18 -3.79
C LEU A 22 -24.97 -7.31 -2.54
N SER A 23 -25.04 -7.93 -1.37
CA SER A 23 -25.19 -7.23 -0.07
C SER A 23 -23.91 -7.24 0.78
N ASN A 24 -22.90 -8.01 0.41
CA ASN A 24 -21.63 -8.09 1.10
C ASN A 24 -20.53 -8.70 0.23
N TRP A 25 -19.26 -8.51 0.64
CA TRP A 25 -18.11 -8.98 -0.11
C TRP A 25 -17.98 -10.49 -0.22
N ASN A 26 -18.49 -11.26 0.75
CA ASN A 26 -18.36 -12.72 0.72
C ASN A 26 -19.17 -13.34 -0.44
N GLN A 27 -20.23 -12.67 -0.89
CA GLN A 27 -21.01 -13.12 -2.05
C GLN A 27 -20.20 -13.08 -3.36
N TYR A 28 -19.11 -12.26 -3.42
CA TYR A 28 -18.17 -12.26 -4.55
C TYR A 28 -17.39 -13.58 -4.67
N ASP A 29 -17.40 -14.46 -3.68
CA ASP A 29 -16.74 -15.77 -3.77
C ASP A 29 -17.38 -16.67 -4.81
N SER A 30 -18.67 -16.45 -5.12
CA SER A 30 -19.37 -17.09 -6.24
C SER A 30 -18.98 -16.49 -7.61
N TYR A 31 -18.27 -15.38 -7.63
CA TYR A 31 -17.88 -14.64 -8.84
C TYR A 31 -16.36 -14.37 -8.83
N ARG A 32 -15.57 -15.43 -8.64
CA ARG A 32 -14.09 -15.32 -8.51
C ARG A 32 -13.44 -14.58 -9.67
N TYR A 33 -14.01 -14.70 -10.86
CA TYR A 33 -13.51 -14.02 -12.06
C TYR A 33 -13.55 -12.49 -11.91
N ILE A 34 -14.56 -11.91 -11.26
CA ILE A 34 -14.63 -10.46 -11.01
C ILE A 34 -13.55 -10.04 -10.01
N LYS A 35 -13.34 -10.82 -8.95
CA LYS A 35 -12.24 -10.54 -7.99
C LYS A 35 -10.88 -10.58 -8.69
N GLN A 36 -10.68 -11.53 -9.59
CA GLN A 36 -9.45 -11.64 -10.36
C GLN A 36 -9.30 -10.45 -11.31
N GLN A 37 -10.32 -10.12 -12.11
CA GLN A 37 -10.30 -8.97 -13.00
C GLN A 37 -10.03 -7.65 -12.28
N LEU A 38 -10.62 -7.44 -11.09
CA LEU A 38 -10.35 -6.26 -10.27
C LEU A 38 -8.89 -6.19 -9.82
N ARG A 39 -8.29 -7.33 -9.41
CA ARG A 39 -6.88 -7.37 -9.03
C ARG A 39 -5.98 -7.10 -10.22
N GLU A 40 -6.22 -7.76 -11.36
CA GLU A 40 -5.48 -7.53 -12.60
C GLU A 40 -5.54 -6.05 -12.98
N TYR A 41 -6.74 -5.48 -13.05
CA TYR A 41 -6.94 -4.09 -13.41
C TYR A 41 -6.17 -3.14 -12.47
N SER A 42 -6.35 -3.25 -11.16
CA SER A 42 -5.70 -2.36 -10.20
C SER A 42 -4.17 -2.52 -10.19
N LEU A 43 -3.66 -3.74 -10.36
CA LEU A 43 -2.21 -3.98 -10.41
C LEU A 43 -1.56 -3.33 -11.63
N PHE A 44 -2.20 -3.44 -12.81
CA PHE A 44 -1.62 -2.91 -14.04
C PHE A 44 -1.88 -1.41 -14.24
N GLU A 45 -3.09 -0.93 -13.93
CA GLU A 45 -3.50 0.44 -14.26
C GLU A 45 -3.24 1.45 -13.13
N GLU A 46 -3.11 1.00 -11.88
CA GLU A 46 -3.06 1.89 -10.72
C GLU A 46 -1.85 1.67 -9.80
N GLN A 47 -1.24 0.48 -9.78
CA GLN A 47 -0.28 0.10 -8.73
C GLN A 47 1.10 -0.35 -9.24
N GLU A 48 1.32 -0.45 -10.56
CA GLU A 48 2.60 -0.88 -11.16
C GLU A 48 3.10 -2.21 -10.55
N LEU A 49 2.18 -3.18 -10.41
CA LEU A 49 2.43 -4.51 -9.84
C LEU A 49 2.98 -4.50 -8.41
N CYS A 50 2.78 -3.42 -7.64
CA CYS A 50 3.28 -3.32 -6.28
C CYS A 50 2.17 -3.18 -5.24
N CYS A 51 2.40 -3.75 -4.05
CA CYS A 51 1.54 -3.53 -2.89
C CYS A 51 1.67 -2.07 -2.41
N PRO A 52 0.58 -1.27 -2.34
CA PRO A 52 0.66 0.14 -1.97
C PRO A 52 1.18 0.39 -0.55
N TYR A 53 1.04 -0.62 0.32
CA TYR A 53 1.45 -0.52 1.71
C TYR A 53 2.95 -0.79 1.91
N CYS A 54 3.45 -1.93 1.45
CA CYS A 54 4.85 -2.31 1.67
C CYS A 54 5.78 -2.09 0.46
N GLU A 55 5.21 -1.81 -0.71
CA GLU A 55 5.92 -1.54 -1.97
C GLU A 55 6.68 -2.73 -2.56
N ILE A 56 6.42 -3.94 -2.05
CA ILE A 56 6.95 -5.17 -2.64
C ILE A 56 6.16 -5.50 -3.90
N GLU A 57 6.85 -5.97 -4.92
CA GLU A 57 6.24 -6.47 -6.14
C GLU A 57 5.31 -7.66 -5.85
N ILE A 58 4.15 -7.65 -6.47
CA ILE A 58 3.10 -8.66 -6.32
C ILE A 58 2.44 -8.96 -7.66
N ASP A 59 1.92 -10.15 -7.79
CA ASP A 59 1.09 -10.59 -8.90
C ASP A 59 -0.35 -10.91 -8.43
N VAL A 60 -1.20 -11.36 -9.35
CA VAL A 60 -2.60 -11.71 -9.06
C VAL A 60 -2.70 -12.85 -8.04
N ASP A 61 -1.78 -13.81 -8.08
CA ASP A 61 -1.81 -15.00 -7.22
C ASP A 61 -1.27 -14.72 -5.82
N THR A 62 -0.28 -13.84 -5.71
CA THR A 62 0.36 -13.43 -4.45
C THR A 62 -0.31 -12.24 -3.78
N SER A 63 -1.45 -11.78 -4.33
CA SER A 63 -2.20 -10.61 -3.87
C SER A 63 -3.66 -10.91 -3.57
N GLU A 64 -4.30 -10.00 -2.84
CA GLU A 64 -5.72 -10.02 -2.53
C GLU A 64 -6.33 -8.62 -2.65
N THR A 65 -7.65 -8.57 -2.88
CA THR A 65 -8.39 -7.30 -2.82
C THR A 65 -8.53 -6.88 -1.36
N GLU A 66 -8.01 -5.72 -1.06
CA GLU A 66 -7.99 -5.10 0.27
C GLU A 66 -9.00 -3.95 0.34
N HIS A 67 -9.76 -3.89 1.44
CA HIS A 67 -10.64 -2.77 1.76
C HIS A 67 -9.90 -1.79 2.66
N ILE A 68 -9.63 -0.59 2.18
CA ILE A 68 -8.94 0.46 2.96
C ILE A 68 -9.72 0.72 4.26
N LYS A 69 -11.00 1.03 4.14
CA LYS A 69 -11.95 1.01 5.26
C LYS A 69 -12.52 -0.41 5.38
N PRO A 70 -12.32 -1.11 6.51
CA PRO A 70 -12.73 -2.50 6.67
C PRO A 70 -14.22 -2.69 6.41
N LYS A 71 -14.57 -3.66 5.57
CA LYS A 71 -15.97 -3.99 5.23
C LYS A 71 -16.83 -4.40 6.44
N ASP A 72 -16.21 -4.88 7.51
CA ASP A 72 -16.90 -5.27 8.72
C ASP A 72 -17.37 -4.06 9.54
N ILE A 73 -16.68 -2.93 9.42
CA ILE A 73 -17.02 -1.66 10.07
C ILE A 73 -17.81 -0.76 9.12
N PHE A 74 -17.49 -0.80 7.82
CA PHE A 74 -18.10 0.01 6.77
C PHE A 74 -18.81 -0.86 5.72
N PRO A 75 -19.89 -1.59 6.10
CA PRO A 75 -20.52 -2.56 5.21
C PRO A 75 -21.13 -1.97 3.95
N ASN A 76 -21.44 -0.67 3.94
CA ASN A 76 -21.98 0.00 2.76
C ASN A 76 -20.89 0.38 1.72
N GLU A 77 -19.60 0.31 2.11
CA GLU A 77 -18.47 0.65 1.24
C GLU A 77 -17.75 -0.60 0.67
N PHE A 78 -18.35 -1.80 0.84
CA PHE A 78 -17.69 -3.07 0.46
C PHE A 78 -17.42 -3.20 -1.04
N GLN A 79 -18.12 -2.48 -1.89
CA GLN A 79 -17.94 -2.44 -3.34
C GLN A 79 -17.69 -1.02 -3.90
N ASP A 80 -17.32 -0.09 -3.03
CA ASP A 80 -16.83 1.21 -3.48
C ASP A 80 -15.43 1.02 -4.07
N PHE A 81 -15.29 1.30 -5.37
CA PHE A 81 -14.03 1.12 -6.08
C PHE A 81 -12.89 1.96 -5.49
N ASN A 82 -13.18 3.14 -4.93
CA ASN A 82 -12.19 3.97 -4.24
C ASN A 82 -11.77 3.41 -2.88
N ASN A 83 -12.54 2.49 -2.33
CA ASN A 83 -12.20 1.77 -1.09
C ASN A 83 -11.42 0.46 -1.36
N LEU A 84 -11.25 0.06 -2.63
CA LEU A 84 -10.59 -1.18 -3.02
C LEU A 84 -9.19 -0.90 -3.57
N ILE A 85 -8.20 -1.59 -3.04
CA ILE A 85 -6.83 -1.67 -3.56
C ILE A 85 -6.40 -3.13 -3.60
N VAL A 86 -5.21 -3.40 -4.15
CA VAL A 86 -4.63 -4.74 -4.15
C VAL A 86 -3.42 -4.77 -3.24
N ALA A 87 -3.44 -5.63 -2.23
CA ALA A 87 -2.36 -5.78 -1.25
C ALA A 87 -1.75 -7.18 -1.27
N CYS A 88 -0.52 -7.30 -0.78
CA CYS A 88 0.16 -8.59 -0.69
C CYS A 88 -0.50 -9.51 0.35
N LYS A 89 -0.44 -10.82 0.12
CA LYS A 89 -0.93 -11.86 1.05
C LYS A 89 0.03 -12.17 2.21
N SER A 90 0.93 -11.25 2.59
CA SER A 90 1.82 -11.48 3.72
C SER A 90 1.00 -11.65 5.01
N SER A 91 1.20 -12.76 5.73
CA SER A 91 0.48 -13.05 6.98
C SER A 91 0.84 -12.13 8.15
N LYS A 92 1.89 -11.31 8.03
CA LYS A 92 2.44 -10.51 9.14
C LYS A 92 2.33 -9.00 8.94
N ARG A 93 1.96 -8.53 7.76
CA ARG A 93 1.93 -7.10 7.43
C ARG A 93 0.82 -6.78 6.43
N CYS A 94 0.64 -5.50 6.15
CA CYS A 94 -0.32 -4.99 5.16
C CYS A 94 -1.77 -5.34 5.51
N GLY A 95 -2.58 -5.78 4.54
CA GLY A 95 -4.00 -6.11 4.75
C GLY A 95 -4.23 -7.15 5.84
N ASN A 96 -3.40 -8.19 5.91
CA ASN A 96 -3.52 -9.24 6.93
C ASN A 96 -3.19 -8.75 8.34
N SER A 97 -2.22 -7.84 8.52
CA SER A 97 -1.97 -7.21 9.81
C SER A 97 -3.10 -6.27 10.20
N LYS A 98 -3.59 -5.50 9.23
CA LYS A 98 -4.69 -4.56 9.44
C LYS A 98 -5.99 -5.28 9.82
N GLY A 99 -6.37 -6.34 9.08
CA GLY A 99 -7.64 -7.02 9.31
C GLY A 99 -8.81 -6.03 9.36
N SER A 100 -9.60 -6.08 10.44
CA SER A 100 -10.71 -5.15 10.69
C SER A 100 -10.32 -3.94 11.56
N GLN A 101 -9.03 -3.71 11.83
CA GLN A 101 -8.59 -2.52 12.56
C GLN A 101 -8.82 -1.25 11.72
N TRP A 102 -9.31 -0.21 12.38
CA TRP A 102 -9.57 1.09 11.76
C TRP A 102 -9.32 2.23 12.73
N SER A 103 -8.81 3.32 12.21
CA SER A 103 -8.67 4.61 12.89
C SER A 103 -8.95 5.73 11.90
N PRO A 104 -9.57 6.86 12.31
CA PRO A 104 -9.66 8.05 11.46
C PRO A 104 -8.29 8.64 11.10
N ASP A 105 -7.26 8.32 11.88
CA ASP A 105 -5.88 8.71 11.62
C ASP A 105 -5.13 7.75 10.69
N PHE A 106 -5.77 6.71 10.19
CA PHE A 106 -5.17 5.83 9.19
C PHE A 106 -4.97 6.58 7.86
N ILE A 107 -3.74 6.63 7.37
CA ILE A 107 -3.40 7.27 6.09
C ILE A 107 -4.03 6.46 4.96
N ASN A 108 -5.07 7.02 4.34
CA ASN A 108 -5.71 6.41 3.18
C ASN A 108 -4.87 6.69 1.92
N PRO A 109 -4.26 5.68 1.29
CA PRO A 109 -3.34 5.89 0.17
C PRO A 109 -4.04 6.37 -1.11
N VAL A 110 -5.36 6.32 -1.18
CA VAL A 110 -6.14 6.85 -2.30
C VAL A 110 -6.44 8.34 -2.11
N LEU A 111 -6.66 8.79 -0.87
CA LEU A 111 -7.03 10.17 -0.56
C LEU A 111 -5.81 11.06 -0.26
N GLU A 112 -4.81 10.51 0.39
CA GLU A 112 -3.64 11.23 0.89
C GLU A 112 -2.35 10.72 0.24
N ASN A 113 -1.33 11.57 0.15
CA ASN A 113 0.01 11.11 -0.22
C ASN A 113 0.76 10.66 1.04
N PRO A 114 1.05 9.35 1.20
CA PRO A 114 1.74 8.85 2.39
C PRO A 114 3.11 9.46 2.64
N GLN A 115 3.80 9.93 1.59
CA GLN A 115 5.12 10.58 1.71
C GLN A 115 5.07 11.93 2.41
N ASN A 116 3.89 12.52 2.59
CA ASN A 116 3.74 13.72 3.43
C ASN A 116 3.92 13.41 4.92
N PHE A 117 3.69 12.16 5.33
CA PHE A 117 3.64 11.70 6.73
C PHE A 117 4.78 10.77 7.09
N LEU A 118 5.29 10.00 6.11
CA LEU A 118 6.25 8.91 6.32
C LEU A 118 7.63 9.26 5.74
N THR A 119 8.67 8.76 6.42
CA THR A 119 10.05 8.81 5.98
C THR A 119 10.75 7.49 6.32
N TYR A 120 12.06 7.37 6.01
CA TYR A 120 12.83 6.16 6.24
C TYR A 120 14.02 6.42 7.16
N ASP A 121 14.39 5.41 7.93
CA ASP A 121 15.67 5.35 8.63
C ASP A 121 16.68 4.59 7.80
N ILE A 122 17.76 5.24 7.40
CA ILE A 122 18.78 4.67 6.51
C ILE A 122 19.59 3.54 7.17
N LYS A 123 19.66 3.50 8.50
CA LYS A 123 20.45 2.50 9.24
C LYS A 123 19.67 1.23 9.51
N THR A 124 18.36 1.36 9.73
CA THR A 124 17.50 0.23 10.11
C THR A 124 16.58 -0.24 8.98
N GLY A 125 16.32 0.60 7.96
CA GLY A 125 15.32 0.34 6.92
C GLY A 125 13.87 0.50 7.40
N GLU A 126 13.68 1.00 8.63
CA GLU A 126 12.35 1.23 9.19
C GLU A 126 11.69 2.46 8.56
N VAL A 127 10.37 2.38 8.41
CA VAL A 127 9.51 3.53 8.14
C VAL A 127 9.29 4.29 9.44
N ARG A 128 9.40 5.61 9.40
CA ARG A 128 9.22 6.49 10.55
C ARG A 128 8.25 7.62 10.23
N PRO A 129 7.60 8.19 11.25
CA PRO A 129 6.90 9.47 11.09
C PRO A 129 7.89 10.55 10.62
N LYS A 130 7.45 11.37 9.67
CA LYS A 130 8.23 12.51 9.15
C LYS A 130 8.31 13.64 10.18
N ASN A 131 7.24 13.85 10.94
CA ASN A 131 7.14 14.79 12.04
C ASN A 131 7.33 14.06 13.39
N SER A 132 7.74 14.77 14.42
CA SER A 132 7.93 14.20 15.77
C SER A 132 6.75 14.39 16.71
N ILE A 133 5.81 15.26 16.35
CA ILE A 133 4.61 15.61 17.14
C ILE A 133 3.47 16.07 16.21
N GLY A 134 2.25 16.12 16.74
CA GLY A 134 1.06 16.63 16.07
C GLY A 134 0.27 15.56 15.31
N THR A 135 -0.77 16.00 14.60
CA THR A 135 -1.70 15.11 13.89
C THR A 135 -1.02 14.23 12.84
N ASP A 136 -0.04 14.77 12.12
CA ASP A 136 0.69 14.02 11.10
C ASP A 136 1.55 12.90 11.70
N TYR A 137 2.13 13.16 12.89
CA TYR A 137 2.85 12.14 13.65
C TYR A 137 1.92 10.99 14.07
N GLU A 138 0.75 11.32 14.63
CA GLU A 138 -0.23 10.31 15.05
C GLU A 138 -0.75 9.50 13.85
N LYS A 139 -1.05 10.15 12.72
CA LYS A 139 -1.43 9.45 11.48
C LYS A 139 -0.36 8.46 11.02
N ALA A 140 0.89 8.93 10.97
CA ALA A 140 2.02 8.09 10.58
C ALA A 140 2.18 6.89 11.51
N LYS A 141 2.18 7.12 12.82
CA LYS A 141 2.34 6.09 13.85
C LYS A 141 1.23 5.04 13.77
N VAL A 142 -0.03 5.48 13.77
CA VAL A 142 -1.19 4.60 13.65
C VAL A 142 -1.11 3.72 12.39
N THR A 143 -0.73 4.32 11.25
CA THR A 143 -0.63 3.60 9.98
C THR A 143 0.51 2.58 9.99
N ILE A 144 1.69 2.95 10.51
CA ILE A 144 2.85 2.06 10.66
C ILE A 144 2.47 0.84 11.53
N ASP A 145 1.79 1.07 12.66
CA ASP A 145 1.42 0.04 13.62
C ASP A 145 0.34 -0.90 13.06
N ILE A 146 -0.76 -0.36 12.51
CA ILE A 146 -1.87 -1.15 11.95
C ILE A 146 -1.39 -2.04 10.79
N LEU A 147 -0.55 -1.50 9.91
CA LEU A 147 -0.03 -2.23 8.75
C LEU A 147 1.21 -3.07 9.06
N ASN A 148 1.77 -2.94 10.27
CA ASN A 148 3.06 -3.51 10.66
C ASN A 148 4.14 -3.27 9.61
N LEU A 149 4.31 -1.99 9.21
CA LEU A 149 5.25 -1.62 8.14
C LEU A 149 6.72 -1.83 8.54
N ASN A 150 6.99 -2.04 9.83
CA ASN A 150 8.31 -2.36 10.36
C ASN A 150 8.47 -3.85 10.74
N ASP A 151 7.69 -4.74 10.08
CA ASP A 151 7.99 -6.18 10.13
C ASP A 151 9.49 -6.39 9.85
N LYS A 152 10.13 -7.21 10.68
CA LYS A 152 11.59 -7.41 10.66
C LYS A 152 12.14 -7.74 9.27
N ARG A 153 11.44 -8.60 8.50
CA ARG A 153 11.89 -8.99 7.15
C ARG A 153 11.77 -7.83 6.16
N LEU A 154 10.72 -7.01 6.31
CA LEU A 154 10.50 -5.87 5.44
C LEU A 154 11.50 -4.74 5.73
N ALA A 155 11.78 -4.45 7.00
CA ALA A 155 12.80 -3.49 7.38
C ALA A 155 14.19 -3.92 6.90
N GLU A 156 14.55 -5.19 7.06
CA GLU A 156 15.81 -5.76 6.56
C GLU A 156 15.89 -5.70 5.03
N ALA A 157 14.80 -5.97 4.30
CA ALA A 157 14.77 -5.86 2.84
C ALA A 157 15.05 -4.42 2.38
N ARG A 158 14.44 -3.41 3.02
CA ARG A 158 14.71 -2.00 2.72
C ARG A 158 16.15 -1.60 3.06
N LYS A 159 16.66 -2.04 4.21
CA LYS A 159 18.04 -1.80 4.61
C LYS A 159 19.02 -2.38 3.58
N ASN A 160 18.81 -3.62 3.16
CA ASN A 160 19.65 -4.25 2.16
C ASN A 160 19.55 -3.54 0.80
N PHE A 161 18.36 -3.06 0.42
CA PHE A 161 18.17 -2.25 -0.77
C PHE A 161 18.99 -0.94 -0.70
N ILE A 162 18.94 -0.22 0.43
CA ILE A 162 19.74 1.00 0.65
C ILE A 162 21.25 0.70 0.52
N LEU A 163 21.71 -0.33 1.23
CA LEU A 163 23.14 -0.69 1.23
C LEU A 163 23.63 -1.14 -0.15
N GLY A 164 22.81 -1.91 -0.87
CA GLY A 164 23.15 -2.39 -2.21
C GLY A 164 23.20 -1.28 -3.27
N ASN A 165 22.47 -0.20 -3.07
CA ASN A 165 22.32 0.86 -4.08
C ASN A 165 22.98 2.19 -3.68
N LYS A 166 23.62 2.29 -2.51
CA LYS A 166 24.15 3.58 -2.01
C LYS A 166 25.16 4.27 -2.93
N TYR A 167 25.88 3.54 -3.78
CA TYR A 167 26.83 4.06 -4.73
C TYR A 167 26.27 4.23 -6.16
N SER A 168 25.02 3.82 -6.39
CA SER A 168 24.34 3.90 -7.68
C SER A 168 23.02 4.66 -7.62
N ILE A 169 22.86 5.53 -6.62
CA ILE A 169 21.62 6.31 -6.40
C ILE A 169 21.22 7.14 -7.63
N ASP A 170 22.19 7.67 -8.40
CA ASP A 170 21.92 8.45 -9.60
C ASP A 170 21.23 7.67 -10.73
N TYR A 171 21.22 6.36 -10.66
CA TYR A 171 20.59 5.48 -11.63
C TYR A 171 19.28 4.87 -11.12
N LEU A 172 18.80 5.28 -9.92
CA LEU A 172 17.54 4.82 -9.40
C LEU A 172 16.38 5.55 -10.09
N GLU A 173 15.43 4.77 -10.57
CA GLU A 173 14.16 5.27 -11.08
C GLU A 173 13.07 5.05 -10.02
N PRO A 174 12.31 6.09 -9.61
CA PRO A 174 11.33 6.01 -8.52
C PRO A 174 10.02 5.36 -8.98
N GLU A 175 10.11 4.15 -9.52
CA GLU A 175 8.98 3.34 -9.99
C GLU A 175 9.14 1.88 -9.53
N GLY A 176 8.06 1.10 -9.61
CA GLY A 176 8.05 -0.30 -9.21
C GLY A 176 8.32 -0.52 -7.71
N GLU A 177 9.04 -1.59 -7.39
CA GLU A 177 9.34 -1.98 -6.01
C GLU A 177 10.14 -0.90 -5.28
N PHE A 178 9.74 -0.60 -4.03
CA PHE A 178 10.37 0.42 -3.17
C PHE A 178 10.45 1.83 -3.79
N ARG A 179 9.47 2.23 -4.62
CA ARG A 179 9.49 3.53 -5.31
C ARG A 179 9.69 4.72 -4.38
N THR A 180 8.99 4.76 -3.23
CA THR A 180 9.11 5.89 -2.31
C THR A 180 10.40 5.83 -1.49
N LEU A 181 10.99 4.65 -1.30
CA LEU A 181 12.33 4.52 -0.75
C LEU A 181 13.39 5.01 -1.75
N LYS A 182 13.24 4.71 -3.05
CA LYS A 182 14.12 5.23 -4.10
C LYS A 182 14.06 6.75 -4.19
N GLU A 183 12.86 7.36 -4.16
CA GLU A 183 12.70 8.82 -4.07
C GLU A 183 13.43 9.38 -2.85
N PHE A 184 13.20 8.78 -1.67
CA PHE A 184 13.90 9.18 -0.44
C PHE A 184 15.42 9.07 -0.58
N MET A 185 15.95 8.03 -1.22
CA MET A 185 17.38 7.86 -1.43
C MET A 185 17.96 8.92 -2.37
N ILE A 186 17.23 9.27 -3.44
CA ILE A 186 17.63 10.35 -4.37
C ILE A 186 17.69 11.69 -3.64
N ASP A 187 16.64 12.02 -2.87
CA ASP A 187 16.55 13.29 -2.13
C ASP A 187 17.57 13.41 -0.99
N ASN A 188 18.07 12.29 -0.47
CA ASN A 188 19.01 12.25 0.67
C ASN A 188 20.37 11.64 0.31
N LYS A 189 20.79 11.69 -0.93
CA LYS A 189 21.99 11.06 -1.47
C LYS A 189 23.25 11.32 -0.64
N ASP A 190 23.52 12.59 -0.32
CA ASP A 190 24.73 12.97 0.41
C ASP A 190 24.79 12.34 1.81
N SER A 191 23.65 12.26 2.48
CA SER A 191 23.53 11.63 3.80
C SER A 191 23.74 10.12 3.75
N ILE A 192 23.26 9.47 2.67
CA ILE A 192 23.33 8.00 2.50
C ILE A 192 24.74 7.58 2.11
N THR A 193 25.41 8.32 1.26
CA THR A 193 26.78 8.01 0.79
C THR A 193 27.82 8.25 1.87
N SER A 194 27.52 9.07 2.89
CA SER A 194 28.42 9.36 4.02
C SER A 194 28.35 8.34 5.17
N VAL A 195 27.40 7.42 5.15
CA VAL A 195 27.22 6.34 6.15
C VAL A 195 27.80 5.04 5.61
#